data_f43b60200d1f24b983351fec8e18789b
#
_entry.id   f43b60200d1f24b983351fec8e18789b
#
_cell.length_a   1.000
_cell.length_b   1.000
_cell.length_c   1.000
_cell.angle_alpha   90.00
_cell.angle_beta   90.00
_cell.angle_gamma   90.00
#
_symmetry.space_group_name_H-M   'P 1'
#
loop_
_entity.id
_entity.type
_entity.pdbx_description
1 polymer ?
#
loop_
_entity_poly.entity_id
_entity_poly.type
_entity_poly.pdbx_seq_one_letter_code
_entity_poly.pdbx_strand_id
1 'polypeptide(L)'
;EEKEINIGTALLGSQKWRFLVSTGIGFDAGICHEALASKIKNTLNRLHLGKLTYVMIALRQLFYLEPFTLDAALENGEHRSFENVLFAVAMNFPYEGGGFRFCPEADGTDDLLDVMVVSNLAKWKVSYLLPMALFGRHTGFPEVHMERCSSFSLQTDRAEPVHLDGESGGHQRKETVGLEKERLRLLGDWGKEGR
;
A
#
# COMPACT_ATOMS: atom_id res chain seq x y z
N GLU A 1 -4.38 8.46 27.42
CA GLU A 1 -3.83 7.10 27.36
C GLU A 1 -2.61 7.06 26.44
N GLU A 2 -1.68 6.16 26.72
CA GLU A 2 -0.47 5.94 25.91
C GLU A 2 -0.66 4.65 25.11
N LYS A 3 -0.33 4.70 23.80
CA LYS A 3 -0.35 3.53 22.93
C LYS A 3 0.98 3.41 22.19
N GLU A 4 1.57 2.24 22.21
CA GLU A 4 2.78 1.92 21.43
C GLU A 4 2.38 1.29 20.11
N ILE A 5 2.94 1.81 19.01
CA ILE A 5 2.70 1.30 17.66
C ILE A 5 4.01 0.92 16.99
N ASN A 6 3.92 -0.03 16.06
CA ASN A 6 5.02 -0.46 15.21
C ASN A 6 5.46 0.66 14.27
N ILE A 7 6.74 0.69 13.96
CA ILE A 7 7.31 1.53 12.91
C ILE A 7 7.75 0.60 11.80
N GLY A 8 7.15 0.74 10.62
CA GLY A 8 7.56 0.03 9.41
C GLY A 8 8.86 0.59 8.85
N THR A 9 9.64 -0.26 8.21
CA THR A 9 10.86 0.12 7.50
C THR A 9 10.89 -0.45 6.11
N ALA A 10 11.44 0.31 5.16
CA ALA A 10 11.71 -0.14 3.81
C ALA A 10 13.15 0.21 3.42
N LEU A 11 13.89 -0.77 2.92
CA LEU A 11 15.20 -0.58 2.34
C LEU A 11 15.04 -0.47 0.82
N LEU A 12 15.26 0.74 0.29
CA LEU A 12 15.20 1.08 -1.13
C LEU A 12 16.61 1.39 -1.63
N GLY A 13 17.20 0.45 -2.36
CA GLY A 13 18.62 0.52 -2.71
C GLY A 13 19.49 0.49 -1.46
N SER A 14 20.22 1.60 -1.18
CA SER A 14 21.06 1.75 0.02
C SER A 14 20.42 2.61 1.11
N GLN A 15 19.24 3.14 0.87
CA GLN A 15 18.55 4.04 1.81
C GLN A 15 17.48 3.30 2.61
N LYS A 16 17.54 3.46 3.94
CA LYS A 16 16.51 2.97 4.85
C LYS A 16 15.50 4.08 5.10
N TRP A 17 14.25 3.78 4.81
CA TRP A 17 13.09 4.63 5.03
C TRP A 17 12.24 4.09 6.18
N ARG A 18 11.43 4.95 6.76
CA ARG A 18 10.42 4.59 7.76
C ARG A 18 9.04 4.97 7.28
N PHE A 19 8.06 4.18 7.66
CA PHE A 19 6.65 4.49 7.44
C PHE A 19 5.83 4.10 8.67
N LEU A 20 4.69 4.74 8.82
CA LEU A 20 3.76 4.44 9.93
C LEU A 20 2.54 3.67 9.44
N VAL A 21 2.06 3.97 8.25
CA VAL A 21 0.83 3.38 7.71
C VAL A 21 1.14 2.29 6.71
N SER A 22 1.89 2.60 5.65
CA SER A 22 2.08 1.68 4.53
C SER A 22 3.30 1.99 3.67
N THR A 23 3.76 0.97 2.95
CA THR A 23 4.60 1.10 1.75
C THR A 23 3.99 0.28 0.63
N GLY A 24 4.03 0.79 -0.60
CA GLY A 24 3.45 0.10 -1.75
C GLY A 24 4.27 0.28 -3.02
N ILE A 25 4.17 -0.69 -3.93
CA ILE A 25 4.85 -0.73 -5.23
C ILE A 25 3.86 -0.98 -6.36
N GLY A 26 4.00 -0.26 -7.47
CA GLY A 26 3.19 -0.41 -8.67
C GLY A 26 2.07 0.62 -8.77
N PHE A 27 0.87 0.19 -9.18
CA PHE A 27 -0.27 1.07 -9.50
C PHE A 27 -0.64 2.06 -8.40
N ASP A 28 -0.69 1.61 -7.18
CA ASP A 28 -0.97 2.39 -5.99
C ASP A 28 0.05 3.52 -5.80
N ALA A 29 1.34 3.19 -5.84
CA ALA A 29 2.42 4.17 -5.79
C ALA A 29 2.40 5.14 -6.99
N GLY A 30 2.02 4.66 -8.18
CA GLY A 30 1.84 5.50 -9.36
C GLY A 30 0.78 6.57 -9.15
N ILE A 31 -0.34 6.24 -8.50
CA ILE A 31 -1.39 7.21 -8.12
C ILE A 31 -0.84 8.26 -7.15
N CYS A 32 -0.10 7.83 -6.12
CA CYS A 32 0.50 8.74 -5.15
C CYS A 32 1.46 9.72 -5.83
N HIS A 33 2.36 9.24 -6.71
CA HIS A 33 3.32 10.08 -7.44
C HIS A 33 2.61 11.11 -8.35
N GLU A 34 1.59 10.70 -9.10
CA GLU A 34 0.82 11.61 -9.96
C GLU A 34 0.01 12.61 -9.14
N ALA A 35 -0.58 12.18 -8.03
CA ALA A 35 -1.33 13.06 -7.13
C ALA A 35 -0.44 14.16 -6.51
N LEU A 36 0.81 13.81 -6.14
CA LEU A 36 1.80 14.77 -5.63
C LEU A 36 2.22 15.78 -6.71
N ALA A 37 2.40 15.32 -7.96
CA ALA A 37 2.81 16.16 -9.09
C ALA A 37 1.65 17.01 -9.67
N SER A 38 0.40 16.66 -9.39
CA SER A 38 -0.76 17.24 -10.04
C SER A 38 -1.12 18.65 -9.52
N LYS A 39 -1.07 19.66 -10.39
CA LYS A 39 -1.63 21.00 -10.14
C LYS A 39 -3.16 20.99 -9.99
N ILE A 40 -3.82 19.95 -10.47
CA ILE A 40 -5.29 19.76 -10.41
C ILE A 40 -5.75 19.56 -8.97
N LYS A 41 -4.91 18.95 -8.10
CA LYS A 41 -5.19 18.77 -6.68
C LYS A 41 -5.60 20.07 -5.97
N ASN A 42 -4.91 21.18 -6.26
CA ASN A 42 -5.19 22.47 -5.61
C ASN A 42 -6.55 23.05 -6.04
N THR A 43 -6.96 22.83 -7.27
CA THR A 43 -8.23 23.34 -7.81
C THR A 43 -9.41 22.53 -7.31
N LEU A 44 -9.29 21.19 -7.27
CA LEU A 44 -10.36 20.29 -6.85
C LEU A 44 -10.51 20.21 -5.31
N ASN A 45 -9.42 20.40 -4.56
CA ASN A 45 -9.50 20.57 -3.10
C ASN A 45 -10.30 21.83 -2.71
N ARG A 46 -10.20 22.89 -3.51
CA ARG A 46 -11.00 24.10 -3.33
C ARG A 46 -12.51 23.89 -3.51
N LEU A 47 -12.86 22.85 -4.27
CA LEU A 47 -14.25 22.46 -4.54
C LEU A 47 -14.74 21.29 -3.66
N HIS A 48 -14.00 20.89 -2.62
CA HIS A 48 -14.27 19.72 -1.75
C HIS A 48 -14.37 18.38 -2.53
N LEU A 49 -13.82 18.33 -3.75
CA LEU A 49 -13.83 17.16 -4.65
C LEU A 49 -12.50 16.38 -4.62
N GLY A 50 -11.69 16.53 -3.56
CA GLY A 50 -10.39 15.90 -3.44
C GLY A 50 -10.41 14.37 -3.62
N LYS A 51 -11.44 13.69 -3.10
CA LYS A 51 -11.61 12.24 -3.30
C LYS A 51 -11.85 11.88 -4.78
N LEU A 52 -12.56 12.71 -5.53
CA LEU A 52 -12.82 12.49 -6.96
C LEU A 52 -11.55 12.61 -7.80
N THR A 53 -10.60 13.45 -7.37
CA THR A 53 -9.28 13.56 -8.01
C THR A 53 -8.54 12.24 -8.00
N TYR A 54 -8.48 11.58 -6.85
CA TYR A 54 -7.82 10.27 -6.72
C TYR A 54 -8.49 9.21 -7.60
N VAL A 55 -9.81 9.18 -7.66
CA VAL A 55 -10.55 8.27 -8.54
C VAL A 55 -10.24 8.53 -10.01
N MET A 56 -10.17 9.79 -10.44
CA MET A 56 -9.83 10.15 -11.82
C MET A 56 -8.39 9.79 -12.18
N ILE A 57 -7.45 10.02 -11.26
CA ILE A 57 -6.05 9.64 -11.45
C ILE A 57 -5.93 8.12 -11.51
N ALA A 58 -6.62 7.40 -10.62
CA ALA A 58 -6.65 5.93 -10.63
C ALA A 58 -7.20 5.37 -11.94
N LEU A 59 -8.31 5.90 -12.44
CA LEU A 59 -8.87 5.49 -13.72
C LEU A 59 -7.93 5.78 -14.89
N ARG A 60 -7.27 6.95 -14.89
CA ARG A 60 -6.27 7.28 -15.92
C ARG A 60 -5.08 6.34 -15.86
N GLN A 61 -4.49 6.13 -14.70
CA GLN A 61 -3.38 5.22 -14.48
C GLN A 61 -3.73 3.80 -14.94
N LEU A 62 -4.96 3.35 -14.72
CA LEU A 62 -5.43 2.04 -15.12
C LEU A 62 -5.31 1.79 -16.64
N PHE A 63 -5.53 2.82 -17.46
CA PHE A 63 -5.38 2.69 -18.93
C PHE A 63 -3.93 2.46 -19.35
N TYR A 64 -2.98 3.09 -18.67
CA TYR A 64 -1.54 3.02 -18.97
C TYR A 64 -0.80 1.95 -18.15
N LEU A 65 -1.52 1.28 -17.24
CA LEU A 65 -0.96 0.26 -16.39
C LEU A 65 -0.45 -0.93 -17.22
N GLU A 66 0.82 -1.23 -17.04
CA GLU A 66 1.45 -2.45 -17.52
C GLU A 66 1.70 -3.36 -16.31
N PRO A 67 1.07 -4.53 -16.24
CA PRO A 67 1.34 -5.49 -15.17
C PRO A 67 2.80 -5.95 -15.18
N PHE A 68 3.34 -6.26 -14.01
CA PHE A 68 4.72 -6.71 -13.83
C PHE A 68 4.75 -8.07 -13.12
N THR A 69 5.93 -8.69 -13.08
CA THR A 69 6.19 -9.90 -12.28
C THR A 69 6.82 -9.50 -10.96
N LEU A 70 6.38 -10.13 -9.88
CA LEU A 70 6.86 -9.89 -8.52
C LEU A 70 7.24 -11.19 -7.85
N ASP A 71 8.51 -11.28 -7.41
CA ASP A 71 9.01 -12.34 -6.57
C ASP A 71 9.10 -11.86 -5.12
N ALA A 72 8.47 -12.58 -4.21
CA ALA A 72 8.46 -12.30 -2.78
C ALA A 72 9.21 -13.39 -2.02
N ALA A 73 10.10 -13.00 -1.11
CA ALA A 73 10.74 -13.90 -0.15
C ALA A 73 10.34 -13.48 1.25
N LEU A 74 9.63 -14.36 1.96
CA LEU A 74 9.16 -14.15 3.33
C LEU A 74 10.26 -14.52 4.33
N GLU A 75 10.15 -14.03 5.57
CA GLU A 75 11.10 -14.30 6.65
C GLU A 75 11.26 -15.79 7.01
N ASN A 76 10.21 -16.58 6.79
CA ASN A 76 10.22 -18.04 7.02
C ASN A 76 10.96 -18.83 5.92
N GLY A 77 11.54 -18.14 4.92
CA GLY A 77 12.21 -18.74 3.77
C GLY A 77 11.26 -19.17 2.65
N GLU A 78 9.98 -18.91 2.76
CA GLU A 78 9.02 -19.18 1.68
C GLU A 78 9.21 -18.17 0.55
N HIS A 79 9.20 -18.70 -0.68
CA HIS A 79 9.27 -17.87 -1.90
C HIS A 79 7.97 -18.00 -2.66
N ARG A 80 7.45 -16.87 -3.12
CA ARG A 80 6.26 -16.80 -3.96
C ARG A 80 6.51 -15.91 -5.15
N SER A 81 6.07 -16.34 -6.33
CA SER A 81 6.11 -15.55 -7.56
C SER A 81 4.72 -15.26 -8.03
N PHE A 82 4.47 -14.01 -8.40
CA PHE A 82 3.19 -13.52 -8.90
C PHE A 82 3.39 -12.91 -10.28
N GLU A 83 2.60 -13.38 -11.25
CA GLU A 83 2.56 -12.82 -12.59
C GLU A 83 1.42 -11.81 -12.72
N ASN A 84 1.55 -10.89 -13.68
CA ASN A 84 0.53 -9.87 -13.96
C ASN A 84 0.09 -9.09 -12.71
N VAL A 85 1.06 -8.69 -11.88
CA VAL A 85 0.83 -7.88 -10.69
C VAL A 85 0.48 -6.47 -11.11
N LEU A 86 -0.55 -5.91 -10.47
CA LEU A 86 -0.91 -4.51 -10.61
C LEU A 86 -0.22 -3.67 -9.55
N PHE A 87 -0.24 -4.14 -8.32
CA PHE A 87 0.46 -3.54 -7.19
C PHE A 87 0.57 -4.52 -6.02
N ALA A 88 1.49 -4.20 -5.12
CA ALA A 88 1.60 -4.82 -3.80
C ALA A 88 1.74 -3.72 -2.75
N VAL A 89 1.15 -3.92 -1.58
CA VAL A 89 1.22 -2.99 -0.46
C VAL A 89 1.45 -3.76 0.84
N ALA A 90 2.31 -3.21 1.71
CA ALA A 90 2.50 -3.68 3.08
C ALA A 90 1.96 -2.63 4.04
N MET A 91 1.06 -3.02 4.91
CA MET A 91 0.32 -2.12 5.78
C MET A 91 0.51 -2.45 7.25
N ASN A 92 0.72 -1.41 8.03
CA ASN A 92 0.75 -1.44 9.48
C ASN A 92 -0.63 -1.06 10.07
N PHE A 93 -1.46 -0.35 9.28
CA PHE A 93 -2.82 0.05 9.64
C PHE A 93 -3.80 -0.24 8.51
N PRO A 94 -5.13 -0.40 8.82
CA PRO A 94 -6.10 -0.86 7.82
C PRO A 94 -6.35 0.08 6.65
N TYR A 95 -6.13 1.39 6.82
CA TYR A 95 -6.61 2.41 5.88
C TYR A 95 -5.49 3.15 5.20
N GLU A 96 -5.65 3.38 3.91
CA GLU A 96 -4.76 4.17 3.09
C GLU A 96 -5.54 4.98 2.03
N GLY A 97 -4.86 5.90 1.34
CA GLY A 97 -5.31 6.50 0.07
C GLY A 97 -6.70 7.15 0.12
N GLY A 98 -7.03 7.89 1.18
CA GLY A 98 -8.31 8.58 1.29
C GLY A 98 -9.45 7.72 1.83
N GLY A 99 -9.14 6.63 2.53
CA GLY A 99 -10.08 5.80 3.26
C GLY A 99 -10.34 4.42 2.65
N PHE A 100 -9.49 3.97 1.75
CA PHE A 100 -9.48 2.58 1.29
C PHE A 100 -8.98 1.66 2.39
N ARG A 101 -9.72 0.61 2.67
CA ARG A 101 -9.40 -0.38 3.69
C ARG A 101 -8.72 -1.59 3.06
N PHE A 102 -7.48 -1.39 2.58
CA PHE A 102 -6.76 -2.41 1.82
C PHE A 102 -6.39 -3.65 2.64
N CYS A 103 -5.96 -3.48 3.88
CA CYS A 103 -5.69 -4.59 4.80
C CYS A 103 -6.62 -4.47 6.02
N PRO A 104 -7.84 -5.03 5.96
CA PRO A 104 -8.87 -4.79 6.97
C PRO A 104 -8.50 -5.27 8.39
N GLU A 105 -7.57 -6.21 8.50
CA GLU A 105 -7.15 -6.84 9.76
C GLU A 105 -5.82 -6.31 10.27
N ALA A 106 -5.19 -5.34 9.57
CA ALA A 106 -3.92 -4.78 9.99
C ALA A 106 -4.03 -4.07 11.33
N ASP A 107 -3.11 -4.40 12.24
CA ASP A 107 -3.02 -3.83 13.59
C ASP A 107 -1.59 -3.42 13.89
N GLY A 108 -1.32 -2.11 13.90
CA GLY A 108 -0.01 -1.54 14.16
C GLY A 108 0.59 -1.83 15.55
N THR A 109 0.05 -2.78 16.29
CA THR A 109 0.54 -3.14 17.65
C THR A 109 0.95 -4.61 17.79
N ASP A 110 0.77 -5.43 16.75
CA ASP A 110 0.88 -6.90 16.82
C ASP A 110 2.21 -7.48 16.29
N ASP A 111 3.18 -6.59 15.95
CA ASP A 111 4.49 -6.95 15.40
C ASP A 111 4.43 -7.64 14.02
N LEU A 112 3.35 -7.44 13.27
CA LEU A 112 3.17 -7.95 11.93
C LEU A 112 2.83 -6.82 10.95
N LEU A 113 3.13 -7.06 9.68
CA LEU A 113 2.66 -6.30 8.54
C LEU A 113 1.65 -7.16 7.77
N ASP A 114 0.56 -6.55 7.38
CA ASP A 114 -0.38 -7.15 6.45
C ASP A 114 0.02 -6.79 5.03
N VAL A 115 0.32 -7.80 4.22
CA VAL A 115 0.77 -7.64 2.83
C VAL A 115 -0.34 -8.06 1.89
N MET A 116 -0.71 -7.19 0.97
CA MET A 116 -1.66 -7.48 -0.09
C MET A 116 -0.97 -7.39 -1.44
N VAL A 117 -1.14 -8.44 -2.25
CA VAL A 117 -0.71 -8.46 -3.66
C VAL A 117 -1.94 -8.62 -4.54
N VAL A 118 -2.11 -7.73 -5.51
CA VAL A 118 -3.19 -7.82 -6.51
C VAL A 118 -2.61 -8.23 -7.85
N SER A 119 -2.97 -9.43 -8.32
CA SER A 119 -2.45 -10.02 -9.55
C SER A 119 -3.56 -10.60 -10.42
N ASN A 120 -3.28 -10.75 -11.72
CA ASN A 120 -4.21 -11.34 -12.71
C ASN A 120 -5.60 -10.66 -12.77
N LEU A 121 -5.70 -9.42 -12.30
CA LEU A 121 -6.96 -8.68 -12.29
C LEU A 121 -7.20 -8.03 -13.66
N ALA A 122 -8.30 -8.38 -14.31
CA ALA A 122 -8.72 -7.70 -15.54
C ALA A 122 -9.02 -6.22 -15.24
N LYS A 123 -8.52 -5.30 -16.08
CA LYS A 123 -8.63 -3.84 -15.86
C LYS A 123 -10.05 -3.36 -15.57
N TRP A 124 -11.07 -3.95 -16.21
CA TRP A 124 -12.47 -3.59 -15.96
C TRP A 124 -12.95 -3.98 -14.56
N LYS A 125 -12.39 -5.05 -13.96
CA LYS A 125 -12.73 -5.47 -12.59
C LYS A 125 -12.25 -4.47 -11.53
N VAL A 126 -11.25 -3.63 -11.83
CA VAL A 126 -10.78 -2.59 -10.91
C VAL A 126 -11.91 -1.64 -10.55
N SER A 127 -12.80 -1.30 -11.51
CA SER A 127 -13.95 -0.44 -11.27
C SER A 127 -14.95 -1.03 -10.25
N TYR A 128 -14.95 -2.35 -10.09
CA TYR A 128 -15.75 -3.07 -9.11
C TYR A 128 -15.00 -3.30 -7.79
N LEU A 129 -13.73 -3.74 -7.88
CA LEU A 129 -12.93 -4.05 -6.69
C LEU A 129 -12.62 -2.80 -5.85
N LEU A 130 -12.38 -1.67 -6.51
CA LEU A 130 -12.02 -0.44 -5.83
C LEU A 130 -13.12 0.07 -4.86
N PRO A 131 -14.41 0.12 -5.24
CA PRO A 131 -15.49 0.37 -4.28
C PRO A 131 -15.58 -0.67 -3.14
N MET A 132 -15.30 -1.94 -3.43
CA MET A 132 -15.28 -3.00 -2.41
C MET A 132 -14.15 -2.78 -1.40
N ALA A 133 -13.01 -2.25 -1.85
CA ALA A 133 -11.86 -1.95 -0.99
C ALA A 133 -12.15 -0.82 0.01
N LEU A 134 -13.06 0.12 -0.30
CA LEU A 134 -13.52 1.12 0.69
C LEU A 134 -14.15 0.47 1.92
N PHE A 135 -14.76 -0.70 1.74
CA PHE A 135 -15.45 -1.44 2.82
C PHE A 135 -14.65 -2.66 3.30
N GLY A 136 -13.42 -2.87 2.79
CA GLY A 136 -12.59 -4.02 3.14
C GLY A 136 -13.16 -5.37 2.67
N ARG A 137 -14.03 -5.37 1.64
CA ARG A 137 -14.70 -6.58 1.13
C ARG A 137 -14.03 -7.18 -0.11
N HIS A 138 -12.88 -6.70 -0.50
CA HIS A 138 -12.12 -7.15 -1.66
C HIS A 138 -11.20 -8.35 -1.36
N THR A 139 -10.88 -8.62 -0.11
CA THR A 139 -9.90 -9.64 0.31
C THR A 139 -10.32 -11.08 -0.02
N GLY A 140 -11.60 -11.34 -0.28
CA GLY A 140 -12.11 -12.65 -0.70
C GLY A 140 -12.02 -12.95 -2.19
N PHE A 141 -11.49 -12.04 -3.00
CA PHE A 141 -11.35 -12.26 -4.45
C PHE A 141 -10.06 -13.05 -4.77
N PRO A 142 -10.10 -13.98 -5.75
CA PRO A 142 -8.95 -14.83 -6.08
C PRO A 142 -7.76 -14.05 -6.63
N GLU A 143 -7.97 -12.83 -7.10
CA GLU A 143 -6.93 -11.93 -7.59
C GLU A 143 -6.25 -11.14 -6.45
N VAL A 144 -6.75 -11.23 -5.23
CA VAL A 144 -6.23 -10.54 -4.03
C VAL A 144 -5.58 -11.55 -3.11
N HIS A 145 -4.27 -11.47 -2.96
CA HIS A 145 -3.49 -12.36 -2.10
C HIS A 145 -3.11 -11.61 -0.84
N MET A 146 -3.46 -12.18 0.31
CA MET A 146 -3.18 -11.62 1.64
C MET A 146 -2.16 -12.46 2.37
N GLU A 147 -1.16 -11.82 2.96
CA GLU A 147 -0.13 -12.44 3.80
C GLU A 147 0.09 -11.61 5.05
N ARG A 148 0.58 -12.26 6.11
CA ARG A 148 1.01 -11.58 7.34
C ARG A 148 2.40 -12.04 7.72
N CYS A 149 3.32 -11.09 7.91
CA CYS A 149 4.72 -11.38 8.24
C CYS A 149 5.36 -10.18 8.93
N SER A 150 6.44 -10.40 9.67
CA SER A 150 7.21 -9.31 10.29
C SER A 150 8.20 -8.67 9.33
N SER A 151 8.64 -9.42 8.31
CA SER A 151 9.52 -8.92 7.26
C SER A 151 9.45 -9.76 5.99
N PHE A 152 9.74 -9.11 4.86
CA PHE A 152 9.83 -9.76 3.55
C PHE A 152 10.70 -8.94 2.59
N SER A 153 11.10 -9.53 1.49
CA SER A 153 11.72 -8.82 0.37
C SER A 153 10.94 -9.03 -0.90
N LEU A 154 10.81 -7.97 -1.69
CA LEU A 154 10.20 -7.98 -3.01
C LEU A 154 11.26 -7.73 -4.08
N GLN A 155 11.11 -8.39 -5.23
CA GLN A 155 11.86 -8.11 -6.45
C GLN A 155 10.93 -8.11 -7.64
N THR A 156 11.03 -7.10 -8.50
CA THR A 156 10.22 -6.94 -9.71
C THR A 156 11.08 -7.09 -10.97
N ASP A 157 10.48 -7.52 -12.08
CA ASP A 157 11.15 -7.69 -13.37
C ASP A 157 11.67 -6.37 -13.95
N ARG A 158 11.03 -5.24 -13.59
CA ARG A 158 11.43 -3.88 -13.97
C ARG A 158 11.28 -2.91 -12.80
N ALA A 159 11.80 -1.70 -12.94
CA ALA A 159 11.65 -0.68 -11.90
C ALA A 159 10.21 -0.14 -11.87
N GLU A 160 9.55 -0.27 -10.73
CA GLU A 160 8.19 0.19 -10.48
C GLU A 160 8.20 1.36 -9.46
N PRO A 161 7.21 2.26 -9.53
CA PRO A 161 7.08 3.31 -8.53
C PRO A 161 6.83 2.73 -7.14
N VAL A 162 7.44 3.34 -6.13
CA VAL A 162 7.27 2.99 -4.72
C VAL A 162 6.80 4.22 -3.94
N HIS A 163 5.90 4.03 -2.98
CA HIS A 163 5.55 5.06 -2.00
C HIS A 163 5.75 4.55 -0.56
N LEU A 164 5.89 5.50 0.37
CA LEU A 164 5.88 5.27 1.82
C LEU A 164 4.98 6.35 2.44
N ASP A 165 3.90 5.96 3.09
CA ASP A 165 2.89 6.87 3.64
C ASP A 165 2.41 7.93 2.62
N GLY A 166 2.38 7.58 1.32
CA GLY A 166 2.03 8.47 0.23
C GLY A 166 3.16 9.35 -0.31
N GLU A 167 4.35 9.33 0.30
CA GLU A 167 5.54 10.02 -0.20
C GLU A 167 6.27 9.14 -1.23
N SER A 168 6.93 9.79 -2.22
CA SER A 168 7.61 9.05 -3.28
C SER A 168 8.92 8.40 -2.81
N GLY A 169 9.02 7.08 -2.94
CA GLY A 169 10.26 6.29 -2.82
C GLY A 169 11.02 6.13 -4.13
N GLY A 170 10.61 6.85 -5.19
CA GLY A 170 11.19 6.73 -6.54
C GLY A 170 10.71 5.45 -7.27
N HIS A 171 11.54 4.98 -8.20
CA HIS A 171 11.30 3.72 -8.93
C HIS A 171 12.33 2.69 -8.48
N GLN A 172 11.86 1.54 -8.02
CA GLN A 172 12.68 0.48 -7.45
C GLN A 172 12.41 -0.86 -8.13
N ARG A 173 13.42 -1.72 -8.19
CA ARG A 173 13.28 -3.14 -8.57
C ARG A 173 13.28 -4.06 -7.37
N LYS A 174 13.77 -3.57 -6.24
CA LYS A 174 13.90 -4.36 -5.01
C LYS A 174 13.55 -3.50 -3.82
N GLU A 175 12.76 -4.07 -2.95
CA GLU A 175 12.39 -3.51 -1.67
C GLU A 175 12.52 -4.58 -0.59
N THR A 176 13.09 -4.24 0.56
CA THR A 176 13.06 -5.10 1.74
C THR A 176 12.30 -4.37 2.83
N VAL A 177 11.23 -4.96 3.27
CA VAL A 177 10.28 -4.37 4.23
C VAL A 177 10.33 -5.14 5.54
N GLY A 178 10.20 -4.44 6.64
CA GLY A 178 10.16 -5.04 7.97
C GLY A 178 9.72 -4.02 9.02
N LEU A 179 9.88 -4.39 10.27
CA LEU A 179 9.55 -3.56 11.43
C LEU A 179 10.83 -3.11 12.15
N GLU A 180 10.79 -1.91 12.73
CA GLU A 180 11.81 -1.47 13.69
C GLU A 180 11.66 -2.23 15.02
N LYS A 181 12.76 -2.31 15.77
CA LYS A 181 12.72 -2.83 17.14
C LYS A 181 12.08 -1.85 18.12
N GLU A 182 12.29 -0.56 17.86
CA GLU A 182 11.67 0.50 18.64
C GLU A 182 10.23 0.72 18.18
N ARG A 183 9.35 1.03 19.13
CA ARG A 183 7.97 1.42 18.87
C ARG A 183 7.78 2.91 19.06
N LEU A 184 6.85 3.48 18.35
CA LEU A 184 6.44 4.87 18.52
C LEU A 184 5.37 4.95 19.61
N ARG A 185 5.59 5.81 20.60
CA ARG A 185 4.60 6.10 21.64
C ARG A 185 3.72 7.25 21.20
N LEU A 186 2.44 6.99 21.13
CA LEU A 186 1.43 7.99 20.85
C LEU A 186 0.67 8.34 22.12
N LEU A 187 0.57 9.64 22.38
CA LEU A 187 -0.24 10.18 23.48
C LEU A 187 -1.56 10.71 22.87
N GLY A 188 -2.68 10.21 23.34
CA GLY A 188 -3.98 10.62 22.81
C GLY A 188 -5.15 10.13 23.64
N ASP A 189 -6.33 10.68 23.34
CA ASP A 189 -7.58 10.12 23.79
C ASP A 189 -8.06 9.08 22.77
N TRP A 190 -7.77 7.81 23.06
CA TRP A 190 -8.16 6.68 22.23
C TRP A 190 -9.62 6.26 22.47
N GLY A 191 -10.48 7.23 22.88
CA GLY A 191 -11.89 7.02 23.11
C GLY A 191 -12.55 6.27 21.96
N LYS A 192 -13.47 5.40 22.31
CA LYS A 192 -14.19 4.39 21.51
C LYS A 192 -14.71 4.88 20.14
N GLU A 193 -13.81 5.12 19.18
CA GLU A 193 -14.18 5.32 17.78
C GLU A 193 -13.61 4.18 16.95
N GLY A 194 -14.52 3.34 16.45
CA GLY A 194 -14.23 2.36 15.41
C GLY A 194 -14.33 0.89 15.82
N ARG A 195 -15.51 0.46 16.21
CA ARG A 195 -15.95 -0.93 15.96
C ARG A 195 -16.76 -0.99 14.68
#